data_7c28361d8bc5d3ebc1ba1e28ee7dde55
#
_entry.id   7c28361d8bc5d3ebc1ba1e28ee7dde55
#
_cell.length_a   1.000
_cell.length_b   1.000
_cell.length_c   1.000
_cell.angle_alpha   90.00
_cell.angle_beta   90.00
_cell.angle_gamma   90.00
#
_symmetry.space_group_name_H-M   'P 1'
#
loop_
_entity.id
_entity.type
_entity.pdbx_description
1 polymer ?
#
loop_
_entity_poly.entity_id
_entity_poly.type
_entity_poly.pdbx_seq_one_letter_code
_entity_poly.pdbx_strand_id
1 'polypeptide(L)'
;MSDDLVKLYSGRILELAADIPHLGHLPAPQGSARRRSPLCGSTVTAEVVLKDGRVAEFAQDVKACALGQAAAAVVGASAIGRSRAEVETARDTLKAMLKEGAPPPTAPFDGFEVLIPAREYKNRHASILLSIEALAEAMAAAETAAA
;
A
#
# COMPACT_ATOMS: atom_id res chain seq x y z
N MET A 1 8.28 28.17 0.99
CA MET A 1 7.85 26.77 1.11
C MET A 1 7.67 26.45 2.58
N SER A 2 6.57 25.86 2.97
CA SER A 2 6.33 25.54 4.36
C SER A 2 7.20 24.36 4.80
N ASP A 3 7.52 24.29 6.10
CA ASP A 3 8.25 23.16 6.68
C ASP A 3 7.50 21.85 6.48
N ASP A 4 6.16 21.90 6.44
CA ASP A 4 5.30 20.73 6.23
C ASP A 4 5.52 20.11 4.86
N LEU A 5 5.69 20.94 3.83
CA LEU A 5 5.95 20.45 2.47
C LEU A 5 7.34 19.78 2.38
N VAL A 6 8.34 20.35 3.06
CA VAL A 6 9.68 19.74 3.14
C VAL A 6 9.61 18.37 3.83
N LYS A 7 8.85 18.27 4.93
CA LYS A 7 8.66 17.00 5.65
C LYS A 7 7.94 15.98 4.81
N LEU A 8 6.95 16.41 4.03
CA LEU A 8 6.14 15.53 3.17
C LEU A 8 6.99 14.82 2.13
N TYR A 9 8.01 15.50 1.59
CA TYR A 9 8.93 14.93 0.61
C TYR A 9 10.32 14.71 1.20
N SER A 10 10.35 14.18 2.43
CA SER A 10 11.60 13.89 3.12
C SER A 10 12.45 12.88 2.34
N GLY A 11 13.76 12.80 2.69
CA GLY A 11 14.67 11.82 2.09
C GLY A 11 14.15 10.40 2.23
N ARG A 12 13.52 10.07 3.34
CA ARG A 12 12.96 8.72 3.56
C ARG A 12 11.82 8.41 2.61
N ILE A 13 10.92 9.36 2.36
CA ILE A 13 9.84 9.21 1.37
C ILE A 13 10.43 8.95 -0.03
N LEU A 14 11.42 9.75 -0.42
CA LEU A 14 12.03 9.62 -1.73
C LEU A 14 12.81 8.31 -1.88
N GLU A 15 13.48 7.85 -0.84
CA GLU A 15 14.16 6.55 -0.83
C GLU A 15 13.17 5.40 -1.04
N LEU A 16 12.06 5.42 -0.32
CA LEU A 16 11.02 4.40 -0.46
C LEU A 16 10.44 4.41 -1.87
N ALA A 17 10.11 5.60 -2.38
CA ALA A 17 9.53 5.75 -3.72
C ALA A 17 10.47 5.26 -4.83
N ALA A 18 11.78 5.35 -4.61
CA ALA A 18 12.79 4.93 -5.59
C ALA A 18 13.07 3.43 -5.57
N ASP A 19 12.62 2.69 -4.56
CA ASP A 19 12.97 1.28 -4.38
C ASP A 19 11.74 0.48 -3.93
N ILE A 20 10.79 0.33 -4.84
CA ILE A 20 9.54 -0.38 -4.57
C ILE A 20 9.75 -1.88 -4.81
N PRO A 21 9.60 -2.72 -3.77
CA PRO A 21 9.76 -4.17 -3.94
C PRO A 21 8.65 -4.78 -4.80
N HIS A 22 8.98 -5.88 -5.46
CA HIS A 22 8.03 -6.73 -6.20
C HIS A 22 7.32 -6.03 -7.36
N LEU A 23 7.94 -5.04 -8.00
CA LEU A 23 7.38 -4.44 -9.22
C LEU A 23 7.33 -5.48 -10.34
N GLY A 24 6.21 -5.52 -11.05
CA GLY A 24 6.01 -6.41 -12.20
C GLY A 24 4.75 -7.23 -12.10
N HIS A 25 4.80 -8.42 -12.66
CA HIS A 25 3.65 -9.34 -12.74
C HIS A 25 4.06 -10.76 -12.36
N LEU A 26 3.12 -11.50 -11.78
CA LEU A 26 3.30 -12.93 -11.51
C LEU A 26 2.95 -13.73 -12.77
N PRO A 27 3.62 -14.86 -13.02
CA PRO A 27 3.28 -15.72 -14.17
C PRO A 27 1.89 -16.34 -14.06
N ALA A 28 1.43 -16.64 -12.84
CA ALA A 28 0.14 -17.30 -12.61
C ALA A 28 -0.51 -16.80 -11.32
N PRO A 29 -1.01 -15.56 -11.29
CA PRO A 29 -1.64 -15.03 -10.07
C PRO A 29 -2.95 -15.76 -9.77
N GLN A 30 -3.21 -16.01 -8.50
CA GLN A 30 -4.49 -16.54 -8.01
C GLN A 30 -5.51 -15.43 -7.84
N GLY A 31 -5.08 -14.26 -7.46
CA GLY A 31 -5.93 -13.10 -7.31
C GLY A 31 -5.24 -11.85 -7.82
N SER A 32 -6.03 -10.94 -8.35
CA SER A 32 -5.55 -9.67 -8.89
C SER A 32 -6.58 -8.59 -8.62
N ALA A 33 -6.12 -7.38 -8.35
CA ALA A 33 -7.01 -6.23 -8.20
C ALA A 33 -6.30 -4.97 -8.65
N ARG A 34 -7.05 -4.09 -9.28
CA ARG A 34 -6.57 -2.79 -9.73
C ARG A 34 -7.40 -1.70 -9.06
N ARG A 35 -6.72 -0.74 -8.43
CA ARG A 35 -7.36 0.40 -7.79
C ARG A 35 -6.85 1.68 -8.42
N ARG A 36 -7.74 2.67 -8.51
CA ARG A 36 -7.42 3.98 -9.07
C ARG A 36 -7.87 5.07 -8.11
N SER A 37 -7.04 6.09 -7.94
CA SER A 37 -7.41 7.31 -7.24
C SER A 37 -8.11 8.24 -8.22
N PRO A 38 -9.38 8.65 -7.95
CA PRO A 38 -10.11 9.50 -8.89
C PRO A 38 -9.55 10.93 -8.97
N LEU A 39 -8.86 11.40 -7.94
CA LEU A 39 -8.36 12.78 -7.89
C LEU A 39 -7.05 12.99 -8.63
N CYS A 40 -6.12 12.06 -8.51
CA CYS A 40 -4.78 12.21 -9.10
C CYS A 40 -4.49 11.22 -10.22
N GLY A 41 -5.42 10.32 -10.52
CA GLY A 41 -5.25 9.33 -11.57
C GLY A 41 -4.22 8.24 -11.27
N SER A 42 -3.71 8.18 -10.04
CA SER A 42 -2.81 7.09 -9.63
C SER A 42 -3.51 5.74 -9.72
N THR A 43 -2.77 4.72 -10.14
CA THR A 43 -3.28 3.34 -10.21
C THR A 43 -2.27 2.38 -9.61
N VAL A 44 -2.80 1.36 -8.93
CA VAL A 44 -1.99 0.23 -8.44
C VAL A 44 -2.71 -1.05 -8.80
N THR A 45 -1.99 -1.97 -9.43
CA THR A 45 -2.47 -3.33 -9.65
C THR A 45 -1.65 -4.25 -8.75
N ALA A 46 -2.34 -5.08 -7.95
CA ALA A 46 -1.70 -6.07 -7.08
C ALA A 46 -2.07 -7.47 -7.57
N GLU A 47 -1.09 -8.37 -7.54
CA GLU A 47 -1.25 -9.78 -7.90
C GLU A 47 -0.69 -10.63 -6.79
N VAL A 48 -1.41 -11.69 -6.41
CA VAL A 48 -0.98 -12.55 -5.29
C VAL A 48 -1.19 -14.03 -5.62
N VAL A 49 -0.36 -14.86 -4.98
CA VAL A 49 -0.58 -16.28 -4.78
C VAL A 49 -0.60 -16.49 -3.27
N LEU A 50 -1.62 -17.14 -2.75
CA LEU A 50 -1.75 -17.45 -1.32
C LEU A 50 -1.37 -18.90 -1.07
N LYS A 51 -0.76 -19.15 0.09
CA LYS A 51 -0.51 -20.48 0.62
C LYS A 51 -0.89 -20.47 2.09
N ASP A 52 -1.78 -21.38 2.47
CA ASP A 52 -2.28 -21.47 3.85
C ASP A 52 -2.85 -20.14 4.36
N GLY A 53 -3.56 -19.42 3.47
CA GLY A 53 -4.20 -18.15 3.81
C GLY A 53 -3.25 -16.95 3.89
N ARG A 54 -1.99 -17.11 3.52
CA ARG A 54 -0.97 -16.05 3.60
C ARG A 54 -0.36 -15.78 2.23
N VAL A 55 0.09 -14.57 2.01
CA VAL A 55 0.74 -14.18 0.76
C VAL A 55 2.06 -14.97 0.60
N ALA A 56 2.10 -15.82 -0.42
CA ALA A 56 3.30 -16.56 -0.79
C ALA A 56 4.08 -15.87 -1.90
N GLU A 57 3.36 -15.28 -2.87
CA GLU A 57 3.94 -14.50 -3.97
C GLU A 57 3.16 -13.22 -4.15
N PHE A 58 3.85 -12.15 -4.45
CA PHE A 58 3.27 -10.83 -4.63
C PHE A 58 3.98 -10.09 -5.76
N ALA A 59 3.20 -9.43 -6.60
CA ALA A 59 3.71 -8.47 -7.58
C ALA A 59 2.78 -7.27 -7.63
N GLN A 60 3.33 -6.11 -7.98
CA GLN A 60 2.54 -4.90 -8.12
C GLN A 60 3.03 -4.05 -9.29
N ASP A 61 2.08 -3.39 -9.93
CA ASP A 61 2.34 -2.37 -10.94
C ASP A 61 1.83 -1.04 -10.37
N VAL A 62 2.73 -0.07 -10.23
CA VAL A 62 2.47 1.17 -9.50
C VAL A 62 2.67 2.36 -10.41
N LYS A 63 1.61 3.15 -10.60
CA LYS A 63 1.64 4.43 -11.33
C LYS A 63 1.05 5.48 -10.40
N ALA A 64 1.90 6.11 -9.61
CA ALA A 64 1.46 6.99 -8.53
C ALA A 64 2.44 8.14 -8.30
N CYS A 65 2.00 9.15 -7.55
CA CYS A 65 2.87 10.20 -7.06
C CYS A 65 3.86 9.63 -6.04
N ALA A 66 4.85 10.43 -5.63
CA ALA A 66 5.88 9.99 -4.69
C ALA A 66 5.30 9.42 -3.39
N LEU A 67 4.21 9.97 -2.88
CA LEU A 67 3.57 9.48 -1.66
C LEU A 67 2.94 8.11 -1.86
N GLY A 68 2.24 7.92 -2.98
CA GLY A 68 1.68 6.61 -3.33
C GLY A 68 2.76 5.58 -3.61
N GLN A 69 3.87 5.98 -4.22
CA GLN A 69 5.02 5.11 -4.45
C GLN A 69 5.65 4.69 -3.13
N ALA A 70 5.83 5.62 -2.19
CA ALA A 70 6.37 5.31 -0.86
C ALA A 70 5.47 4.33 -0.11
N ALA A 71 4.14 4.53 -0.17
CA ALA A 71 3.18 3.61 0.42
C ALA A 71 3.28 2.21 -0.20
N ALA A 72 3.41 2.14 -1.53
CA ALA A 72 3.59 0.87 -2.24
C ALA A 72 4.89 0.18 -1.83
N ALA A 73 5.95 0.94 -1.54
CA ALA A 73 7.20 0.37 -1.05
C ALA A 73 7.03 -0.28 0.32
N VAL A 74 6.29 0.36 1.24
CA VAL A 74 5.99 -0.21 2.55
C VAL A 74 5.19 -1.51 2.40
N VAL A 75 4.17 -1.51 1.54
CA VAL A 75 3.37 -2.71 1.27
C VAL A 75 4.23 -3.82 0.68
N GLY A 76 5.06 -3.50 -0.32
CA GLY A 76 5.92 -4.48 -0.96
C GLY A 76 6.90 -5.14 0.00
N ALA A 77 7.47 -4.37 0.91
CA ALA A 77 8.41 -4.89 1.90
C ALA A 77 7.73 -5.78 2.95
N SER A 78 6.42 -5.66 3.12
CA SER A 78 5.69 -6.26 4.24
C SER A 78 4.68 -7.34 3.82
N ALA A 79 4.36 -7.43 2.53
CA ALA A 79 3.23 -8.25 2.03
C ALA A 79 3.43 -9.75 2.22
N ILE A 80 4.63 -10.25 1.91
CA ILE A 80 4.89 -11.71 1.97
C ILE A 80 4.71 -12.21 3.40
N GLY A 81 3.93 -13.27 3.55
CA GLY A 81 3.66 -13.88 4.84
C GLY A 81 2.46 -13.31 5.60
N ARG A 82 1.78 -12.30 5.05
CA ARG A 82 0.62 -11.67 5.72
C ARG A 82 -0.68 -12.38 5.38
N SER A 83 -1.56 -12.50 6.36
CA SER A 83 -2.94 -12.95 6.15
C SER A 83 -3.79 -11.77 5.68
N ARG A 84 -4.96 -12.07 5.12
CA ARG A 84 -5.91 -11.03 4.72
C ARG A 84 -6.34 -10.18 5.92
N ALA A 85 -6.57 -10.79 7.07
CA ALA A 85 -6.95 -10.06 8.28
C ALA A 85 -5.88 -9.06 8.69
N GLU A 86 -4.59 -9.44 8.63
CA GLU A 86 -3.48 -8.55 8.92
C GLU A 86 -3.43 -7.37 7.96
N VAL A 87 -3.63 -7.61 6.67
CA VAL A 87 -3.62 -6.58 5.63
C VAL A 87 -4.81 -5.63 5.80
N GLU A 88 -6.00 -6.16 6.06
CA GLU A 88 -7.20 -5.34 6.27
C GLU A 88 -7.09 -4.48 7.52
N THR A 89 -6.52 -5.02 8.59
CA THR A 89 -6.27 -4.25 9.82
C THR A 89 -5.29 -3.11 9.56
N ALA A 90 -4.22 -3.38 8.82
CA ALA A 90 -3.23 -2.35 8.47
C ALA A 90 -3.86 -1.28 7.57
N ARG A 91 -4.70 -1.68 6.62
CA ARG A 91 -5.45 -0.75 5.76
C ARG A 91 -6.31 0.20 6.59
N ASP A 92 -7.09 -0.36 7.51
CA ASP A 92 -8.01 0.42 8.34
C ASP A 92 -7.24 1.32 9.30
N THR A 93 -6.14 0.85 9.85
CA THR A 93 -5.28 1.64 10.73
C THR A 93 -4.59 2.78 9.97
N LEU A 94 -4.12 2.51 8.75
CA LEU A 94 -3.54 3.56 7.90
C LEU A 94 -4.57 4.65 7.58
N LYS A 95 -5.79 4.24 7.27
CA LYS A 95 -6.88 5.18 6.99
C LYS A 95 -7.16 6.05 8.21
N ALA A 96 -7.24 5.45 9.40
CA ALA A 96 -7.45 6.19 10.65
C ALA A 96 -6.27 7.12 10.96
N MET A 97 -5.04 6.67 10.69
CA MET A 97 -3.84 7.50 10.85
C MET A 97 -3.94 8.78 10.00
N LEU A 98 -4.34 8.65 8.75
CA LEU A 98 -4.43 9.78 7.84
C LEU A 98 -5.62 10.69 8.13
N LYS A 99 -6.79 10.14 8.41
CA LYS A 99 -8.05 10.88 8.50
C LYS A 99 -8.42 11.32 9.91
N GLU A 100 -7.99 10.56 10.93
CA GLU A 100 -8.43 10.78 12.30
C GLU A 100 -7.26 11.06 13.26
N GLY A 101 -6.03 11.09 12.76
CA GLY A 101 -4.86 11.32 13.61
C GLY A 101 -4.49 10.16 14.50
N ALA A 102 -4.96 8.94 14.19
CA ALA A 102 -4.63 7.74 14.95
C ALA A 102 -3.15 7.37 14.82
N PRO A 103 -2.62 6.53 15.73
CA PRO A 103 -1.26 6.02 15.60
C PRO A 103 -1.06 5.20 14.32
N PRO A 104 0.20 5.07 13.84
CA PRO A 104 0.49 4.26 12.65
C PRO A 104 0.23 2.77 12.90
N PRO A 105 0.12 1.97 11.82
CA PRO A 105 0.00 0.53 11.95
C PRO A 105 1.17 -0.07 12.72
N THR A 106 0.93 -1.25 13.31
CA THR A 106 1.98 -2.00 13.99
C THR A 106 2.82 -2.79 12.98
N ALA A 107 3.98 -3.30 13.42
CA ALA A 107 4.86 -4.11 12.58
C ALA A 107 4.10 -5.27 11.91
N PRO A 108 4.40 -5.62 10.67
CA PRO A 108 5.47 -5.08 9.83
C PRO A 108 5.10 -3.83 9.01
N PHE A 109 3.90 -3.30 9.21
CA PHE A 109 3.41 -2.14 8.45
C PHE A 109 3.71 -0.81 9.13
N ASP A 110 4.51 -0.80 10.18
CA ASP A 110 4.89 0.40 10.92
C ASP A 110 5.69 1.41 10.08
N GLY A 111 6.25 0.98 8.95
CA GLY A 111 6.90 1.88 8.00
C GLY A 111 5.98 2.98 7.46
N PHE A 112 4.67 2.81 7.53
CA PHE A 112 3.71 3.85 7.16
C PHE A 112 3.81 5.13 8.00
N GLU A 113 4.49 5.09 9.13
CA GLU A 113 4.67 6.27 9.99
C GLU A 113 5.32 7.45 9.25
N VAL A 114 6.13 7.17 8.22
CA VAL A 114 6.78 8.22 7.42
C VAL A 114 5.76 9.09 6.68
N LEU A 115 4.52 8.60 6.53
CA LEU A 115 3.44 9.30 5.83
C LEU A 115 2.56 10.13 6.77
N ILE A 116 2.87 10.19 8.06
CA ILE A 116 2.12 11.02 9.02
C ILE A 116 2.00 12.48 8.54
N PRO A 117 3.06 13.11 8.01
CA PRO A 117 2.93 14.50 7.51
C PRO A 117 1.87 14.67 6.41
N ALA A 118 1.48 13.60 5.73
CA ALA A 118 0.46 13.66 4.67
C ALA A 118 -0.97 13.81 5.20
N ARG A 119 -1.19 13.74 6.51
CA ARG A 119 -2.51 13.95 7.13
C ARG A 119 -3.18 15.24 6.67
N GLU A 120 -2.39 16.29 6.54
CA GLU A 120 -2.85 17.62 6.17
C GLU A 120 -3.27 17.73 4.69
N TYR A 121 -2.87 16.75 3.87
CA TYR A 121 -3.06 16.77 2.42
C TYR A 121 -4.12 15.75 2.03
N LYS A 122 -5.39 16.09 2.31
CA LYS A 122 -6.54 15.19 2.13
C LYS A 122 -6.67 14.64 0.71
N ASN A 123 -6.31 15.44 -0.29
CA ASN A 123 -6.36 15.01 -1.69
C ASN A 123 -5.31 13.95 -2.05
N ARG A 124 -4.37 13.66 -1.16
CA ARG A 124 -3.35 12.61 -1.34
C ARG A 124 -3.70 11.31 -0.62
N HIS A 125 -4.67 11.33 0.30
CA HIS A 125 -5.00 10.16 1.11
C HIS A 125 -5.40 8.96 0.24
N ALA A 126 -6.20 9.17 -0.80
CA ALA A 126 -6.63 8.09 -1.69
C ALA A 126 -5.43 7.43 -2.38
N SER A 127 -4.47 8.22 -2.84
CA SER A 127 -3.25 7.70 -3.49
C SER A 127 -2.40 6.88 -2.52
N ILE A 128 -2.28 7.31 -1.28
CA ILE A 128 -1.53 6.59 -0.24
C ILE A 128 -2.18 5.24 0.09
N LEU A 129 -3.50 5.17 0.07
CA LEU A 129 -4.25 3.96 0.42
C LEU A 129 -4.31 2.92 -0.71
N LEU A 130 -4.00 3.29 -1.96
CA LEU A 130 -4.20 2.42 -3.12
C LEU A 130 -3.52 1.07 -3.00
N SER A 131 -2.25 1.02 -2.63
CA SER A 131 -1.48 -0.24 -2.66
C SER A 131 -1.98 -1.23 -1.64
N ILE A 132 -2.29 -0.80 -0.42
CA ILE A 132 -2.81 -1.73 0.59
C ILE A 132 -4.25 -2.15 0.29
N GLU A 133 -5.05 -1.26 -0.29
CA GLU A 133 -6.40 -1.60 -0.74
C GLU A 133 -6.35 -2.60 -1.89
N ALA A 134 -5.47 -2.41 -2.86
CA ALA A 134 -5.30 -3.34 -3.97
C ALA A 134 -4.85 -4.71 -3.47
N LEU A 135 -3.91 -4.76 -2.52
CA LEU A 135 -3.45 -6.01 -1.92
C LEU A 135 -4.61 -6.73 -1.22
N ALA A 136 -5.38 -6.04 -0.41
CA ALA A 136 -6.52 -6.64 0.30
C ALA A 136 -7.55 -7.22 -0.69
N GLU A 137 -7.86 -6.49 -1.75
CA GLU A 137 -8.80 -6.96 -2.78
C GLU A 137 -8.25 -8.14 -3.56
N ALA A 138 -6.96 -8.13 -3.91
CA ALA A 138 -6.32 -9.23 -4.62
C ALA A 138 -6.37 -10.50 -3.77
N MET A 139 -6.14 -10.38 -2.46
CA MET A 139 -6.23 -11.52 -1.53
C MET A 139 -7.66 -12.06 -1.43
N ALA A 140 -8.66 -11.18 -1.36
CA ALA A 140 -10.06 -11.61 -1.36
C ALA A 140 -10.41 -12.35 -2.64
N ALA A 141 -9.95 -11.86 -3.79
CA ALA A 141 -10.15 -12.52 -5.08
C ALA A 141 -9.47 -13.88 -5.13
N ALA A 142 -8.25 -14.00 -4.58
CA ALA A 142 -7.52 -15.26 -4.52
C ALA A 142 -8.23 -16.29 -3.65
N GLU A 143 -8.79 -15.89 -2.52
CA GLU A 143 -9.56 -16.79 -1.63
C GLU A 143 -10.82 -17.28 -2.32
N THR A 144 -11.53 -16.43 -3.05
CA THR A 144 -12.72 -16.81 -3.79
C THR A 144 -12.37 -17.80 -4.91
N ALA A 145 -11.26 -17.58 -5.62
CA ALA A 145 -10.81 -18.45 -6.69
C ALA A 145 -10.38 -19.84 -6.18
N ALA A 146 -9.86 -19.91 -4.94
CA ALA A 146 -9.43 -21.17 -4.32
C ALA A 146 -10.59 -21.96 -3.70
N ALA A 147 -11.75 -21.34 -3.52
CA ALA A 147 -12.91 -21.97 -2.88
C ALA A 147 -13.61 -23.01 -3.78
#